data_d6233f66f6e553ce2377bbe2ca224816
#
_entry.id   d6233f66f6e553ce2377bbe2ca224816
#
_cell.length_a   1.000
_cell.length_b   1.000
_cell.length_c   1.000
_cell.angle_alpha   90.00
_cell.angle_beta   90.00
_cell.angle_gamma   90.00
#
_symmetry.space_group_name_H-M   'P 1'
#
loop_
_entity.id
_entity.type
_entity.pdbx_description
1 polymer ?
#
loop_
_entity_poly.entity_id
_entity_poly.type
_entity_poly.pdbx_seq_one_letter_code
_entity_poly.pdbx_strand_id
1 'polypeptide(L)'
;AGAGVGGEDVAARDRADSKVTSFLTAADGVTTVDNSDMDFQQTLDVLITLVADAVEVQEYEQYAANLSDYELDEGDEQIIAGSRYGIEDESPAPKAVGVLAVVGRPNVGKSTLVNRILGRRAAVVEDTPGVTRDRVSYDAEWSGTEFKLVDTGGWEADVEGIESAIASQAQIAVQLSDAVILVVDGHVGLTDTDERIVKMLRASGKPVTLAVNKVDDGASEYLTAEFWKLGMGEPYGISAMHGRGVGDLLDAALDSLRKADKTSGFLTPTHLRRVALVGRPNVGKSSLLNQLAGEQRAVVNDLAGTTRDPVDETIDIDGEDWLFIDTAGIKRRLHKVSGADYYSSLRTQAAIERSELALVLFDSSQPISDQDLKVMSQAVDAGRAVVLVFNKWDLMDDFGRQRLERLWKTEFNRVTWAQRVNLSAKTGWHTNRLADAMRNALESWDKRIPTGRLNAFLGQIQAAHPHPLRGGKQPRILFATQASTRPPRFVIFATGFLEHGYRRFLERSLREEFGFEGTPIQISVNIREKKRRK
;
A
#
# COMPACT_ATOMS: atom_id res chain seq x y z
N ALA A 1 68.80 -3.43 -3.45
CA ALA A 1 68.60 -4.88 -3.38
C ALA A 1 67.53 -5.14 -2.34
N GLY A 2 66.29 -5.17 -2.75
CA GLY A 2 65.13 -5.53 -1.91
C GLY A 2 64.97 -7.03 -1.90
N ALA A 3 65.21 -7.68 -0.80
CA ALA A 3 64.85 -9.07 -0.56
C ALA A 3 63.33 -9.14 -0.47
N GLY A 4 62.66 -9.73 -1.47
CA GLY A 4 61.25 -10.08 -1.36
C GLY A 4 61.09 -11.14 -0.27
N VAL A 5 60.39 -10.81 0.80
CA VAL A 5 59.93 -11.79 1.77
C VAL A 5 58.91 -12.63 1.02
N GLY A 6 59.21 -13.91 0.79
CA GLY A 6 58.36 -14.82 0.05
C GLY A 6 57.02 -15.03 0.80
N GLY A 7 55.93 -15.12 0.06
CA GLY A 7 54.58 -15.31 0.66
C GLY A 7 54.45 -16.58 1.51
N GLU A 8 55.38 -17.56 1.37
CA GLU A 8 55.46 -18.72 2.25
C GLU A 8 55.95 -18.41 3.68
N ASP A 9 56.84 -17.42 3.85
CA ASP A 9 57.31 -16.99 5.16
C ASP A 9 56.24 -16.25 5.97
N VAL A 10 55.38 -15.49 5.29
CA VAL A 10 54.23 -14.79 5.92
C VAL A 10 53.20 -15.81 6.37
N ALA A 11 52.84 -16.76 5.50
CA ALA A 11 51.86 -17.81 5.81
C ALA A 11 52.37 -18.80 6.90
N ALA A 12 53.71 -18.94 7.06
CA ALA A 12 54.29 -19.75 8.14
C ALA A 12 54.28 -18.96 9.50
N ARG A 13 54.48 -17.67 9.49
CA ARG A 13 54.32 -16.82 10.66
C ARG A 13 52.86 -16.76 11.11
N ASP A 14 51.95 -16.52 10.22
CA ASP A 14 50.49 -16.47 10.54
C ASP A 14 50.03 -17.81 11.13
N ARG A 15 50.53 -18.94 10.65
CA ARG A 15 50.25 -20.29 11.21
C ARG A 15 50.91 -20.52 12.59
N ALA A 16 52.03 -19.89 12.86
CA ALA A 16 52.69 -19.96 14.17
C ALA A 16 51.99 -19.09 15.21
N ASP A 17 51.61 -17.90 14.82
CA ASP A 17 50.90 -16.92 15.66
C ASP A 17 49.45 -17.37 15.94
N SER A 18 48.76 -18.06 15.00
CA SER A 18 47.43 -18.63 15.21
C SER A 18 47.39 -19.83 16.19
N LYS A 19 48.57 -20.43 16.53
CA LYS A 19 48.66 -21.41 17.60
C LYS A 19 48.79 -20.83 18.99
N VAL A 20 49.11 -19.54 19.08
CA VAL A 20 49.35 -18.85 20.35
C VAL A 20 48.17 -17.94 20.72
N THR A 21 47.50 -17.40 19.72
CA THR A 21 46.32 -16.54 19.86
C THR A 21 45.27 -16.89 18.79
N SER A 22 44.01 -16.90 19.17
CA SER A 22 42.87 -17.17 18.21
C SER A 22 42.50 -15.94 17.39
N PHE A 23 43.50 -15.16 16.90
CA PHE A 23 43.24 -13.91 16.18
C PHE A 23 42.66 -14.10 14.76
N LEU A 24 42.61 -15.33 14.26
CA LEU A 24 41.94 -15.67 13.00
C LEU A 24 40.43 -15.93 13.16
N THR A 25 39.94 -16.05 14.39
CA THR A 25 38.51 -16.16 14.70
C THR A 25 38.07 -14.94 15.47
N ALA A 26 36.99 -14.29 14.99
CA ALA A 26 36.45 -13.16 15.72
C ALA A 26 36.00 -13.58 17.12
N ALA A 27 36.28 -12.76 18.12
CA ALA A 27 35.72 -12.92 19.45
C ALA A 27 34.21 -12.63 19.43
N ASP A 28 33.49 -13.12 20.44
CA ASP A 28 32.06 -12.84 20.57
C ASP A 28 31.81 -11.30 20.58
N GLY A 29 30.93 -10.85 19.73
CA GLY A 29 30.62 -9.41 19.56
C GLY A 29 31.53 -8.65 18.59
N VAL A 30 32.46 -9.33 17.89
CA VAL A 30 33.30 -8.71 16.85
C VAL A 30 32.77 -9.09 15.47
N THR A 31 32.38 -8.11 14.69
CA THR A 31 31.98 -8.30 13.29
C THR A 31 33.20 -8.32 12.38
N THR A 32 33.34 -9.37 11.57
CA THR A 32 34.41 -9.49 10.59
C THR A 32 33.91 -9.06 9.20
N VAL A 33 34.72 -8.27 8.51
CA VAL A 33 34.48 -7.84 7.14
C VAL A 33 35.53 -8.50 6.25
N ASP A 34 35.10 -9.34 5.31
CA ASP A 34 35.97 -9.83 4.24
C ASP A 34 35.97 -8.78 3.11
N ASN A 35 37.09 -8.13 2.91
CA ASN A 35 37.27 -7.12 1.88
C ASN A 35 38.16 -7.60 0.73
N SER A 36 38.36 -8.91 0.59
CA SER A 36 39.28 -9.50 -0.40
C SER A 36 38.92 -9.14 -1.83
N ASP A 37 37.65 -8.95 -2.13
CA ASP A 37 37.11 -8.63 -3.46
C ASP A 37 36.59 -7.17 -3.56
N MET A 38 36.86 -6.33 -2.55
CA MET A 38 36.35 -4.95 -2.47
C MET A 38 37.47 -3.94 -2.76
N ASP A 39 37.13 -2.85 -3.43
CA ASP A 39 37.99 -1.68 -3.50
C ASP A 39 37.95 -0.85 -2.20
N PHE A 40 38.81 0.16 -2.10
CA PHE A 40 38.88 1.01 -0.90
C PHE A 40 37.56 1.72 -0.59
N GLN A 41 36.85 2.19 -1.63
CA GLN A 41 35.57 2.91 -1.44
C GLN A 41 34.47 1.96 -0.98
N GLN A 42 34.38 0.79 -1.57
CA GLN A 42 33.43 -0.26 -1.18
C GLN A 42 33.69 -0.73 0.25
N THR A 43 34.96 -0.93 0.64
CA THR A 43 35.31 -1.28 2.03
C THR A 43 34.91 -0.18 2.99
N LEU A 44 35.12 1.08 2.63
CA LEU A 44 34.76 2.23 3.46
C LEU A 44 33.24 2.32 3.64
N ASP A 45 32.46 2.13 2.58
CA ASP A 45 31.00 2.17 2.60
C ASP A 45 30.44 1.06 3.51
N VAL A 46 30.98 -0.16 3.43
CA VAL A 46 30.60 -1.27 4.31
C VAL A 46 30.92 -0.96 5.78
N LEU A 47 32.09 -0.40 6.07
CA LEU A 47 32.46 -0.02 7.43
C LEU A 47 31.60 1.10 7.99
N ILE A 48 31.26 2.10 7.17
CA ILE A 48 30.34 3.19 7.55
C ILE A 48 28.97 2.61 7.90
N THR A 49 28.45 1.69 7.08
CA THR A 49 27.17 1.02 7.31
C THR A 49 27.17 0.24 8.63
N LEU A 50 28.19 -0.59 8.86
CA LEU A 50 28.31 -1.37 10.09
C LEU A 50 28.40 -0.50 11.36
N VAL A 51 29.11 0.62 11.30
CA VAL A 51 29.20 1.56 12.42
C VAL A 51 27.84 2.25 12.64
N ALA A 52 27.16 2.64 11.56
CA ALA A 52 25.83 3.25 11.66
C ALA A 52 24.81 2.28 12.30
N ASP A 53 24.81 1.02 11.87
CA ASP A 53 23.95 -0.03 12.44
C ASP A 53 24.23 -0.28 13.91
N ALA A 54 25.50 -0.33 14.31
CA ALA A 54 25.89 -0.51 15.71
C ALA A 54 25.45 0.66 16.60
N VAL A 55 25.57 1.90 16.10
CA VAL A 55 25.09 3.10 16.80
C VAL A 55 23.57 3.08 16.91
N GLU A 56 22.86 2.72 15.85
CA GLU A 56 21.41 2.63 15.85
C GLU A 56 20.90 1.60 16.87
N VAL A 57 21.54 0.44 16.97
CA VAL A 57 21.19 -0.58 17.97
C VAL A 57 21.40 -0.05 19.40
N GLN A 58 22.49 0.63 19.66
CA GLN A 58 22.76 1.21 20.99
C GLN A 58 21.75 2.29 21.37
N GLU A 59 21.42 3.19 20.44
CA GLU A 59 20.41 4.22 20.65
C GLU A 59 19.03 3.59 20.85
N TYR A 60 18.68 2.57 20.07
CA TYR A 60 17.44 1.81 20.21
C TYR A 60 17.30 1.24 21.63
N GLU A 61 18.33 0.54 22.14
CA GLU A 61 18.30 -0.08 23.47
C GLU A 61 18.11 0.96 24.59
N GLN A 62 18.72 2.13 24.46
CA GLN A 62 18.54 3.22 25.39
C GLN A 62 17.09 3.69 25.48
N TYR A 63 16.42 3.85 24.34
CA TYR A 63 15.01 4.32 24.32
C TYR A 63 14.02 3.20 24.65
N ALA A 64 14.28 1.97 24.20
CA ALA A 64 13.45 0.82 24.52
C ALA A 64 13.42 0.51 26.02
N ALA A 65 14.51 0.79 26.75
CA ALA A 65 14.56 0.65 28.19
C ALA A 65 13.49 1.48 28.93
N ASN A 66 13.06 2.61 28.36
CA ASN A 66 11.99 3.43 28.91
C ASN A 66 10.64 2.71 28.96
N LEU A 67 10.45 1.67 28.15
CA LEU A 67 9.21 0.87 28.09
C LEU A 67 9.19 -0.25 29.13
N SER A 68 10.29 -0.60 29.75
CA SER A 68 10.42 -1.72 30.70
C SER A 68 9.45 -1.62 31.91
N ASP A 69 9.15 -0.38 32.34
CA ASP A 69 8.24 -0.07 33.45
C ASP A 69 6.75 -0.10 33.07
N TYR A 70 6.41 -0.34 31.80
CA TYR A 70 5.06 -0.25 31.27
C TYR A 70 4.52 -1.62 30.83
N GLU A 71 3.19 -1.79 30.85
CA GLU A 71 2.53 -3.00 30.36
C GLU A 71 2.45 -2.93 28.84
N LEU A 72 3.12 -3.88 28.17
CA LEU A 72 3.11 -4.07 26.72
C LEU A 72 2.27 -5.31 26.39
N ASP A 73 1.56 -5.27 25.29
CA ASP A 73 0.91 -6.44 24.71
C ASP A 73 1.80 -7.13 23.66
N GLU A 74 1.41 -8.34 23.21
CA GLU A 74 2.19 -9.11 22.24
C GLU A 74 2.38 -8.34 20.90
N GLY A 75 1.39 -7.54 20.50
CA GLY A 75 1.47 -6.71 19.29
C GLY A 75 2.50 -5.59 19.43
N ASP A 76 2.58 -4.98 20.63
CA ASP A 76 3.59 -3.97 20.92
C ASP A 76 5.00 -4.56 20.87
N GLU A 77 5.19 -5.75 21.48
CA GLU A 77 6.47 -6.44 21.49
C GLU A 77 6.94 -6.79 20.09
N GLN A 78 6.03 -7.19 19.20
CA GLN A 78 6.33 -7.46 17.79
C GLN A 78 6.74 -6.18 17.05
N ILE A 79 6.03 -5.08 17.23
CA ILE A 79 6.35 -3.79 16.61
C ILE A 79 7.72 -3.29 17.09
N ILE A 80 7.99 -3.41 18.39
CA ILE A 80 9.25 -2.99 18.99
C ILE A 80 10.41 -3.89 18.52
N ALA A 81 10.21 -5.20 18.49
CA ALA A 81 11.21 -6.15 18.01
C ALA A 81 11.53 -5.94 16.53
N GLY A 82 10.51 -5.71 15.68
CA GLY A 82 10.70 -5.39 14.27
C GLY A 82 11.53 -4.13 14.04
N SER A 83 11.47 -3.15 14.94
CA SER A 83 12.29 -1.94 14.86
C SER A 83 13.73 -2.10 15.34
N ARG A 84 14.02 -3.14 16.17
CA ARG A 84 15.35 -3.39 16.74
C ARG A 84 16.37 -3.85 15.71
N TYR A 85 15.95 -4.66 14.78
CA TYR A 85 16.90 -5.33 13.89
C TYR A 85 17.25 -4.54 12.64
N GLY A 86 16.76 -3.27 12.52
CA GLY A 86 17.01 -2.52 11.28
C GLY A 86 16.66 -3.39 10.07
N ILE A 87 15.75 -4.38 10.29
CA ILE A 87 15.34 -5.24 9.22
C ILE A 87 14.96 -4.27 8.14
N GLU A 88 15.87 -4.10 7.19
CA GLU A 88 15.46 -3.63 5.89
C GLU A 88 14.18 -4.35 5.68
N ASP A 89 13.11 -3.59 5.64
CA ASP A 89 11.79 -4.11 5.36
C ASP A 89 11.82 -4.64 3.92
N GLU A 90 12.65 -5.69 3.71
CA GLU A 90 12.48 -6.68 2.67
C GLU A 90 11.26 -7.54 3.00
N SER A 91 10.77 -7.48 4.24
CA SER A 91 9.34 -7.63 4.45
C SER A 91 8.73 -6.37 3.84
N PRO A 92 8.25 -6.43 2.57
CA PRO A 92 7.43 -5.35 2.06
C PRO A 92 6.39 -5.10 3.15
N ALA A 93 6.08 -3.85 3.45
CA ALA A 93 4.89 -3.45 4.20
C ALA A 93 3.81 -4.45 3.82
N PRO A 94 3.18 -5.20 4.77
CA PRO A 94 2.50 -6.43 4.45
C PRO A 94 1.79 -6.18 3.14
N LYS A 95 2.38 -6.74 2.08
CA LYS A 95 1.88 -6.46 0.74
C LYS A 95 0.56 -7.15 0.83
N ALA A 96 -0.51 -6.38 0.82
CA ALA A 96 -1.78 -6.97 0.48
C ALA A 96 -1.48 -7.83 -0.73
N VAL A 97 -1.45 -9.16 -0.54
CA VAL A 97 -0.95 -10.15 -1.53
C VAL A 97 -1.68 -9.97 -2.85
N GLY A 98 -2.72 -9.11 -2.84
CA GLY A 98 -3.52 -8.69 -3.98
C GLY A 98 -4.95 -8.37 -3.57
N VAL A 99 -5.77 -8.18 -4.57
CA VAL A 99 -7.19 -7.86 -4.43
C VAL A 99 -8.03 -9.12 -4.67
N LEU A 100 -8.82 -9.53 -3.69
CA LEU A 100 -9.72 -10.66 -3.73
C LEU A 100 -11.16 -10.18 -3.89
N ALA A 101 -11.85 -10.50 -4.99
CA ALA A 101 -13.25 -10.14 -5.19
C ALA A 101 -14.19 -11.28 -4.77
N VAL A 102 -15.30 -10.94 -4.13
CA VAL A 102 -16.40 -11.86 -3.83
C VAL A 102 -17.53 -11.64 -4.83
N VAL A 103 -17.78 -12.63 -5.69
CA VAL A 103 -18.72 -12.57 -6.82
C VAL A 103 -19.77 -13.68 -6.68
N GLY A 104 -20.96 -13.46 -7.19
CA GLY A 104 -22.04 -14.43 -7.19
C GLY A 104 -23.38 -13.74 -7.37
N ARG A 105 -24.45 -14.50 -7.67
CA ARG A 105 -25.81 -13.95 -7.80
C ARG A 105 -26.31 -13.32 -6.50
N PRO A 106 -27.38 -12.53 -6.51
CA PRO A 106 -28.00 -11.99 -5.29
C PRO A 106 -28.44 -13.10 -4.33
N ASN A 107 -28.40 -12.80 -3.04
CA ASN A 107 -28.88 -13.66 -1.93
C ASN A 107 -28.12 -15.01 -1.73
N VAL A 108 -26.96 -15.22 -2.36
CA VAL A 108 -26.11 -16.38 -2.07
C VAL A 108 -25.30 -16.24 -0.77
N GLY A 109 -25.30 -15.04 -0.16
CA GLY A 109 -24.61 -14.77 1.09
C GLY A 109 -23.25 -14.12 0.95
N LYS A 110 -22.96 -13.39 -0.14
CA LYS A 110 -21.69 -12.66 -0.37
C LYS A 110 -21.35 -11.72 0.78
N SER A 111 -22.24 -10.79 1.11
CA SER A 111 -22.02 -9.81 2.19
C SER A 111 -21.92 -10.47 3.56
N THR A 112 -22.61 -11.60 3.78
CA THR A 112 -22.46 -12.40 4.99
C THR A 112 -21.05 -12.99 5.08
N LEU A 113 -20.51 -13.50 3.96
CA LEU A 113 -19.15 -14.02 3.88
C LEU A 113 -18.13 -12.91 4.10
N VAL A 114 -18.28 -11.77 3.44
CA VAL A 114 -17.42 -10.59 3.61
C VAL A 114 -17.40 -10.15 5.08
N ASN A 115 -18.57 -9.97 5.70
CA ASN A 115 -18.66 -9.61 7.11
C ASN A 115 -18.04 -10.68 8.03
N ARG A 116 -18.12 -11.95 7.66
CA ARG A 116 -17.48 -13.05 8.41
C ARG A 116 -15.97 -13.01 8.31
N ILE A 117 -15.44 -12.72 7.15
CA ILE A 117 -13.98 -12.55 6.93
C ILE A 117 -13.48 -11.37 7.76
N LEU A 118 -14.14 -10.22 7.68
CA LEU A 118 -13.79 -9.00 8.40
C LEU A 118 -13.97 -9.14 9.93
N GLY A 119 -14.97 -9.89 10.40
CA GLY A 119 -15.30 -10.04 11.84
C GLY A 119 -14.40 -11.01 12.62
N ARG A 120 -13.49 -11.75 11.99
CA ARG A 120 -12.58 -12.70 12.68
C ARG A 120 -11.28 -12.09 13.21
N ARG A 121 -10.89 -10.91 12.77
CA ARG A 121 -10.00 -9.91 13.39
C ARG A 121 -10.02 -8.70 12.47
N ALA A 122 -10.99 -7.83 12.70
CA ALA A 122 -10.93 -6.51 12.12
C ALA A 122 -9.69 -5.82 12.68
N ALA A 123 -8.71 -5.62 11.85
CA ALA A 123 -7.80 -4.51 12.04
C ALA A 123 -8.66 -3.28 12.31
N VAL A 124 -8.26 -2.51 13.30
CA VAL A 124 -8.83 -1.29 13.83
C VAL A 124 -9.57 -0.50 12.73
N VAL A 125 -10.86 -0.68 12.63
CA VAL A 125 -11.73 0.27 11.97
C VAL A 125 -11.82 1.44 12.94
N GLU A 126 -10.98 2.45 12.76
CA GLU A 126 -11.25 3.75 13.38
C GLU A 126 -12.56 4.25 12.79
N ASP A 127 -13.63 4.17 13.57
CA ASP A 127 -14.88 4.87 13.33
C ASP A 127 -14.59 6.38 13.34
N THR A 128 -14.27 6.92 12.19
CA THR A 128 -14.26 8.37 11.98
C THR A 128 -15.71 8.76 11.69
N PRO A 129 -16.40 9.49 12.58
CA PRO A 129 -17.77 9.95 12.33
C PRO A 129 -17.76 10.88 11.11
N GLY A 130 -18.46 10.49 10.03
CA GLY A 130 -18.64 11.33 8.85
C GLY A 130 -18.24 10.71 7.52
N VAL A 131 -17.78 9.46 7.47
CA VAL A 131 -17.50 8.75 6.22
C VAL A 131 -18.71 7.88 5.86
N THR A 132 -19.36 8.24 4.77
CA THR A 132 -20.55 7.60 4.20
C THR A 132 -20.36 6.10 3.92
N ARG A 133 -21.44 5.33 4.05
CA ARG A 133 -21.59 3.86 3.93
C ARG A 133 -21.23 3.21 2.57
N ASP A 134 -20.40 3.83 1.74
CA ASP A 134 -20.10 3.39 0.37
C ASP A 134 -18.70 2.77 0.22
N ARG A 135 -18.19 2.06 1.24
CA ARG A 135 -16.94 1.30 1.11
C ARG A 135 -17.21 -0.02 0.39
N VAL A 136 -16.60 -0.17 -0.77
CA VAL A 136 -16.69 -1.36 -1.63
C VAL A 136 -15.46 -2.27 -1.47
N SER A 137 -14.36 -1.76 -0.92
CA SER A 137 -13.15 -2.51 -0.62
C SER A 137 -12.77 -2.38 0.86
N TYR A 138 -12.31 -3.49 1.42
CA TYR A 138 -11.95 -3.63 2.82
C TYR A 138 -10.54 -4.20 2.94
N ASP A 139 -9.78 -3.71 3.89
CA ASP A 139 -8.52 -4.35 4.29
C ASP A 139 -8.86 -5.55 5.15
N ALA A 140 -8.33 -6.72 4.78
CA ALA A 140 -8.54 -7.98 5.46
C ALA A 140 -7.21 -8.69 5.71
N GLU A 141 -7.14 -9.45 6.79
CA GLU A 141 -5.99 -10.25 7.17
C GLU A 141 -6.43 -11.70 7.46
N TRP A 142 -5.66 -12.66 6.96
CA TRP A 142 -5.85 -14.08 7.27
C TRP A 142 -4.51 -14.79 7.41
N SER A 143 -4.29 -15.46 8.55
CA SER A 143 -3.05 -16.18 8.85
C SER A 143 -1.78 -15.35 8.61
N GLY A 144 -1.79 -14.06 9.05
CA GLY A 144 -0.67 -13.14 8.87
C GLY A 144 -0.47 -12.63 7.43
N THR A 145 -1.44 -12.89 6.55
CA THR A 145 -1.43 -12.41 5.16
C THR A 145 -2.47 -11.32 4.99
N GLU A 146 -2.04 -10.11 4.68
CA GLU A 146 -2.94 -8.99 4.38
C GLU A 146 -3.36 -9.01 2.90
N PHE A 147 -4.63 -8.73 2.64
CA PHE A 147 -5.20 -8.63 1.29
C PHE A 147 -6.38 -7.64 1.27
N LYS A 148 -6.72 -7.15 0.08
CA LYS A 148 -7.91 -6.33 -0.09
C LYS A 148 -9.09 -7.19 -0.54
N LEU A 149 -10.23 -7.00 0.14
CA LEU A 149 -11.46 -7.72 -0.13
C LEU A 149 -12.47 -6.76 -0.79
N VAL A 150 -13.00 -7.12 -1.96
CA VAL A 150 -14.00 -6.34 -2.69
C VAL A 150 -15.34 -7.06 -2.63
N ASP A 151 -16.37 -6.40 -2.07
CA ASP A 151 -17.75 -6.90 -2.01
C ASP A 151 -18.57 -6.36 -3.18
N THR A 152 -19.14 -7.27 -3.97
CA THR A 152 -20.11 -6.92 -5.02
C THR A 152 -21.55 -6.82 -4.51
N GLY A 153 -21.81 -7.20 -3.26
CA GLY A 153 -23.17 -7.29 -2.69
C GLY A 153 -23.76 -5.95 -2.23
N GLY A 154 -22.93 -4.94 -1.97
CA GLY A 154 -23.39 -3.59 -1.59
C GLY A 154 -23.88 -2.71 -2.75
N TRP A 155 -23.98 -3.25 -3.94
CA TRP A 155 -24.21 -2.52 -5.19
C TRP A 155 -25.64 -2.69 -5.72
N GLU A 156 -26.61 -2.79 -4.85
CA GLU A 156 -28.02 -2.79 -5.26
C GLU A 156 -28.40 -1.40 -5.79
N ALA A 157 -28.19 -1.16 -7.07
CA ALA A 157 -28.78 -0.02 -7.77
C ALA A 157 -30.19 -0.41 -8.26
N ASP A 158 -31.16 0.44 -7.95
CA ASP A 158 -32.48 0.46 -8.56
C ASP A 158 -32.34 0.71 -10.08
N VAL A 159 -32.19 -0.35 -10.88
CA VAL A 159 -32.14 -0.25 -12.35
C VAL A 159 -33.05 -1.31 -12.96
N GLU A 160 -33.99 -0.86 -13.76
CA GLU A 160 -34.74 -1.70 -14.65
C GLU A 160 -33.81 -2.49 -15.58
N GLY A 161 -33.73 -3.81 -15.39
CA GLY A 161 -32.84 -4.71 -16.13
C GLY A 161 -31.84 -5.46 -15.22
N ILE A 162 -32.34 -6.09 -14.15
CA ILE A 162 -31.58 -6.77 -13.09
C ILE A 162 -30.49 -7.72 -13.64
N GLU A 163 -30.73 -8.46 -14.72
CA GLU A 163 -29.75 -9.41 -15.25
C GLU A 163 -28.52 -8.77 -15.91
N SER A 164 -28.68 -7.66 -16.61
CA SER A 164 -27.55 -6.95 -17.24
C SER A 164 -26.72 -6.18 -16.24
N ALA A 165 -27.34 -5.70 -15.16
CA ALA A 165 -26.65 -5.02 -14.06
C ALA A 165 -25.77 -5.98 -13.27
N ILE A 166 -26.24 -7.18 -12.95
CA ILE A 166 -25.48 -8.22 -12.21
C ILE A 166 -24.23 -8.65 -12.99
N ALA A 167 -24.38 -8.91 -14.30
CA ALA A 167 -23.24 -9.29 -15.15
C ALA A 167 -22.20 -8.17 -15.26
N SER A 168 -22.63 -6.92 -15.36
CA SER A 168 -21.75 -5.76 -15.43
C SER A 168 -21.00 -5.53 -14.11
N GLN A 169 -21.66 -5.71 -12.98
CA GLN A 169 -21.07 -5.58 -11.64
C GLN A 169 -20.01 -6.65 -11.38
N ALA A 170 -20.34 -7.91 -11.68
CA ALA A 170 -19.41 -9.01 -11.57
C ALA A 170 -18.19 -8.80 -12.49
N GLN A 171 -18.41 -8.33 -13.71
CA GLN A 171 -17.33 -8.07 -14.66
C GLN A 171 -16.36 -7.00 -14.17
N ILE A 172 -16.85 -5.94 -13.54
CA ILE A 172 -16.02 -4.87 -12.99
C ILE A 172 -15.22 -5.39 -11.79
N ALA A 173 -15.85 -6.08 -10.84
CA ALA A 173 -15.16 -6.64 -9.68
C ALA A 173 -14.05 -7.62 -10.11
N VAL A 174 -14.32 -8.44 -11.12
CA VAL A 174 -13.32 -9.35 -11.70
C VAL A 174 -12.17 -8.59 -12.35
N GLN A 175 -12.44 -7.50 -13.05
CA GLN A 175 -11.37 -6.67 -13.64
C GLN A 175 -10.48 -6.02 -12.58
N LEU A 176 -11.04 -5.66 -11.44
CA LEU A 176 -10.36 -4.97 -10.35
C LEU A 176 -9.62 -5.89 -9.39
N SER A 177 -9.85 -7.21 -9.45
CA SER A 177 -9.27 -8.19 -8.53
C SER A 177 -8.13 -8.99 -9.19
N ASP A 178 -7.27 -9.57 -8.37
CA ASP A 178 -6.20 -10.47 -8.81
C ASP A 178 -6.65 -11.93 -8.73
N ALA A 179 -7.58 -12.23 -7.82
CA ALA A 179 -8.28 -13.52 -7.72
C ALA A 179 -9.73 -13.31 -7.30
N VAL A 180 -10.57 -14.33 -7.50
CA VAL A 180 -12.02 -14.25 -7.28
C VAL A 180 -12.49 -15.42 -6.40
N ILE A 181 -13.35 -15.12 -5.42
CA ILE A 181 -14.20 -16.11 -4.77
C ILE A 181 -15.57 -16.07 -5.44
N LEU A 182 -15.94 -17.16 -6.13
CA LEU A 182 -17.28 -17.34 -6.65
C LEU A 182 -18.16 -18.00 -5.58
N VAL A 183 -19.19 -17.30 -5.11
CA VAL A 183 -20.12 -17.80 -4.10
C VAL A 183 -21.40 -18.27 -4.77
N VAL A 184 -21.76 -19.52 -4.54
CA VAL A 184 -23.01 -20.16 -4.99
C VAL A 184 -23.81 -20.67 -3.79
N ASP A 185 -25.10 -20.95 -3.99
CA ASP A 185 -26.01 -21.41 -2.94
C ASP A 185 -26.22 -22.91 -3.01
N GLY A 186 -25.74 -23.66 -1.99
CA GLY A 186 -25.85 -25.11 -1.93
C GLY A 186 -27.27 -25.63 -1.89
N HIS A 187 -28.21 -24.91 -1.28
CA HIS A 187 -29.61 -25.36 -1.21
C HIS A 187 -30.40 -25.12 -2.49
N VAL A 188 -30.10 -24.03 -3.20
CA VAL A 188 -30.80 -23.73 -4.47
C VAL A 188 -30.24 -24.59 -5.62
N GLY A 189 -28.97 -24.99 -5.50
CA GLY A 189 -28.26 -25.68 -6.57
C GLY A 189 -27.80 -24.74 -7.69
N LEU A 190 -27.40 -25.34 -8.80
CA LEU A 190 -26.86 -24.64 -9.97
C LEU A 190 -27.98 -23.93 -10.74
N THR A 191 -27.75 -22.66 -11.11
CA THR A 191 -28.68 -21.84 -11.89
C THR A 191 -28.03 -21.32 -13.17
N ASP A 192 -28.86 -20.95 -14.18
CA ASP A 192 -28.39 -20.33 -15.45
C ASP A 192 -27.55 -19.05 -15.18
N THR A 193 -27.86 -18.32 -14.11
CA THR A 193 -27.10 -17.12 -13.72
C THR A 193 -25.70 -17.49 -13.23
N ASP A 194 -25.55 -18.55 -12.46
CA ASP A 194 -24.25 -19.05 -12.01
C ASP A 194 -23.40 -19.50 -13.20
N GLU A 195 -23.98 -20.19 -14.18
CA GLU A 195 -23.29 -20.59 -15.41
C GLU A 195 -22.81 -19.39 -16.24
N ARG A 196 -23.63 -18.34 -16.36
CA ARG A 196 -23.22 -17.08 -17.04
C ARG A 196 -22.04 -16.42 -16.34
N ILE A 197 -22.05 -16.35 -15.00
CA ILE A 197 -20.96 -15.81 -14.20
C ILE A 197 -19.69 -16.66 -14.42
N VAL A 198 -19.79 -17.98 -14.39
CA VAL A 198 -18.67 -18.90 -14.66
C VAL A 198 -18.09 -18.68 -16.06
N LYS A 199 -18.94 -18.52 -17.08
CA LYS A 199 -18.48 -18.23 -18.45
C LYS A 199 -17.66 -16.93 -18.52
N MET A 200 -18.12 -15.89 -17.83
CA MET A 200 -17.41 -14.61 -17.73
C MET A 200 -16.09 -14.77 -16.97
N LEU A 201 -16.08 -15.50 -15.84
CA LEU A 201 -14.88 -15.75 -15.05
C LEU A 201 -13.82 -16.52 -15.84
N ARG A 202 -14.21 -17.55 -16.61
CA ARG A 202 -13.29 -18.27 -17.50
C ARG A 202 -12.68 -17.35 -18.57
N ALA A 203 -13.47 -16.45 -19.12
CA ALA A 203 -13.00 -15.50 -20.12
C ALA A 203 -12.01 -14.45 -19.52
N SER A 204 -12.05 -14.21 -18.22
CA SER A 204 -11.14 -13.29 -17.54
C SER A 204 -9.73 -13.86 -17.33
N GLY A 205 -9.57 -15.18 -17.34
CA GLY A 205 -8.31 -15.88 -17.08
C GLY A 205 -7.82 -15.78 -15.64
N LYS A 206 -8.60 -15.17 -14.73
CA LYS A 206 -8.20 -15.00 -13.33
C LYS A 206 -8.42 -16.27 -12.51
N PRO A 207 -7.59 -16.52 -11.46
CA PRO A 207 -7.82 -17.61 -10.54
C PRO A 207 -9.17 -17.47 -9.84
N VAL A 208 -9.93 -18.55 -9.77
CA VAL A 208 -11.23 -18.59 -9.12
C VAL A 208 -11.25 -19.69 -8.07
N THR A 209 -11.68 -19.35 -6.85
CA THR A 209 -11.98 -20.31 -5.79
C THR A 209 -13.49 -20.40 -5.61
N LEU A 210 -14.04 -21.62 -5.71
CA LEU A 210 -15.48 -21.86 -5.67
C LEU A 210 -15.97 -22.12 -4.24
N ALA A 211 -16.84 -21.26 -3.73
CA ALA A 211 -17.47 -21.36 -2.43
C ALA A 211 -18.95 -21.78 -2.56
N VAL A 212 -19.31 -22.95 -2.07
CA VAL A 212 -20.71 -23.40 -1.94
C VAL A 212 -21.20 -23.03 -0.56
N ASN A 213 -21.99 -21.96 -0.47
CA ASN A 213 -22.48 -21.43 0.80
C ASN A 213 -23.79 -22.11 1.24
N LYS A 214 -24.10 -21.98 2.52
CA LYS A 214 -25.24 -22.58 3.23
C LYS A 214 -25.08 -24.09 3.44
N VAL A 215 -23.86 -24.56 3.57
CA VAL A 215 -23.50 -25.92 4.01
C VAL A 215 -23.29 -25.84 5.52
N ASP A 216 -24.39 -25.91 6.28
CA ASP A 216 -24.37 -25.58 7.71
C ASP A 216 -23.86 -26.71 8.59
N ASP A 217 -23.95 -27.95 8.13
CA ASP A 217 -23.51 -29.14 8.86
C ASP A 217 -22.77 -30.14 7.96
N GLY A 218 -22.21 -31.22 8.58
CA GLY A 218 -21.53 -32.28 7.87
C GLY A 218 -22.44 -33.15 7.01
N ALA A 219 -23.73 -33.21 7.34
CA ALA A 219 -24.70 -33.97 6.57
C ALA A 219 -25.05 -33.26 5.25
N SER A 220 -24.85 -31.96 5.17
CA SER A 220 -25.11 -31.13 3.98
C SER A 220 -23.92 -31.04 3.01
N GLU A 221 -22.81 -31.72 3.30
CA GLU A 221 -21.57 -31.65 2.49
C GLU A 221 -21.76 -32.22 1.06
N TYR A 222 -22.72 -33.15 0.86
CA TYR A 222 -23.08 -33.66 -0.46
C TYR A 222 -23.60 -32.57 -1.42
N LEU A 223 -24.06 -31.44 -0.90
CA LEU A 223 -24.53 -30.31 -1.71
C LEU A 223 -23.41 -29.71 -2.60
N THR A 224 -22.15 -29.92 -2.22
CA THR A 224 -21.01 -29.44 -3.01
C THR A 224 -20.80 -30.25 -4.29
N ALA A 225 -21.26 -31.50 -4.31
CA ALA A 225 -20.98 -32.44 -5.42
C ALA A 225 -21.53 -31.98 -6.79
N GLU A 226 -22.66 -31.28 -6.80
CA GLU A 226 -23.25 -30.76 -8.04
C GLU A 226 -22.36 -29.72 -8.72
N PHE A 227 -21.64 -28.92 -7.93
CA PHE A 227 -20.87 -27.77 -8.41
C PHE A 227 -19.53 -28.15 -9.08
N TRP A 228 -19.10 -29.42 -8.97
CA TRP A 228 -17.98 -29.92 -9.77
C TRP A 228 -18.23 -29.81 -11.28
N LYS A 229 -19.49 -29.82 -11.71
CA LYS A 229 -19.88 -29.63 -13.12
C LYS A 229 -19.46 -28.27 -13.67
N LEU A 230 -19.26 -27.26 -12.80
CA LEU A 230 -18.79 -25.95 -13.20
C LEU A 230 -17.33 -25.94 -13.68
N GLY A 231 -16.53 -26.97 -13.35
CA GLY A 231 -15.13 -27.08 -13.77
C GLY A 231 -14.27 -25.88 -13.34
N MET A 232 -14.56 -25.31 -12.15
CA MET A 232 -13.86 -24.18 -11.57
C MET A 232 -12.88 -24.60 -10.44
N GLY A 233 -12.49 -25.87 -10.41
CA GLY A 233 -11.70 -26.46 -9.34
C GLY A 233 -12.56 -27.06 -8.23
N GLU A 234 -11.95 -27.32 -7.09
CA GLU A 234 -12.60 -27.91 -5.92
C GLU A 234 -13.65 -26.94 -5.32
N PRO A 235 -14.89 -27.41 -5.13
CA PRO A 235 -15.92 -26.61 -4.46
C PRO A 235 -15.78 -26.71 -2.94
N TYR A 236 -15.57 -25.58 -2.27
CA TYR A 236 -15.46 -25.50 -0.80
C TYR A 236 -16.84 -25.32 -0.18
N GLY A 237 -17.31 -26.30 0.59
CA GLY A 237 -18.55 -26.20 1.35
C GLY A 237 -18.40 -25.28 2.56
N ILE A 238 -19.11 -24.17 2.57
CA ILE A 238 -19.02 -23.18 3.65
C ILE A 238 -20.38 -22.83 4.26
N SER A 239 -20.36 -22.37 5.49
CA SER A 239 -21.44 -21.62 6.10
C SER A 239 -20.95 -20.24 6.48
N ALA A 240 -21.23 -19.25 5.66
CA ALA A 240 -20.87 -17.86 5.94
C ALA A 240 -21.52 -17.37 7.25
N MET A 241 -22.72 -17.85 7.56
CA MET A 241 -23.46 -17.49 8.78
C MET A 241 -22.78 -18.08 10.04
N HIS A 242 -22.37 -19.34 10.01
CA HIS A 242 -21.78 -20.05 11.16
C HIS A 242 -20.26 -20.07 11.15
N GLY A 243 -19.61 -19.70 10.03
CA GLY A 243 -18.17 -19.64 9.88
C GLY A 243 -17.49 -20.98 9.61
N ARG A 244 -18.26 -22.05 9.30
CA ARG A 244 -17.73 -23.36 8.92
C ARG A 244 -17.09 -23.29 7.55
N GLY A 245 -15.93 -23.94 7.35
CA GLY A 245 -15.22 -24.05 6.07
C GLY A 245 -14.64 -22.75 5.51
N VAL A 246 -14.87 -21.59 6.18
CA VAL A 246 -14.38 -20.29 5.72
C VAL A 246 -12.85 -20.20 5.79
N GLY A 247 -12.22 -20.91 6.76
CA GLY A 247 -10.77 -20.96 6.86
C GLY A 247 -10.15 -21.64 5.64
N ASP A 248 -10.59 -22.85 5.31
CA ASP A 248 -10.08 -23.65 4.18
C ASP A 248 -10.30 -22.92 2.85
N LEU A 249 -11.45 -22.24 2.70
CA LEU A 249 -11.76 -21.39 1.55
C LEU A 249 -10.74 -20.25 1.41
N LEU A 250 -10.42 -19.54 2.52
CA LEU A 250 -9.48 -18.43 2.50
C LEU A 250 -8.05 -18.90 2.22
N ASP A 251 -7.63 -20.00 2.81
CA ASP A 251 -6.32 -20.60 2.53
C ASP A 251 -6.18 -20.92 1.04
N ALA A 252 -7.19 -21.53 0.43
CA ALA A 252 -7.20 -21.83 -1.01
C ALA A 252 -7.24 -20.57 -1.89
N ALA A 253 -8.02 -19.56 -1.50
CA ALA A 253 -8.13 -18.30 -2.22
C ALA A 253 -6.81 -17.51 -2.18
N LEU A 254 -6.15 -17.44 -1.01
CA LEU A 254 -4.87 -16.78 -0.86
C LEU A 254 -3.73 -17.53 -1.56
N ASP A 255 -3.77 -18.87 -1.55
CA ASP A 255 -2.83 -19.68 -2.34
C ASP A 255 -3.00 -19.44 -3.85
N SER A 256 -4.23 -19.29 -4.30
CA SER A 256 -4.53 -18.93 -5.69
C SER A 256 -4.03 -17.53 -6.02
N LEU A 257 -4.18 -16.59 -5.11
CA LEU A 257 -3.68 -15.22 -5.21
C LEU A 257 -2.14 -15.19 -5.29
N ARG A 258 -1.45 -15.93 -4.40
CA ARG A 258 0.02 -16.08 -4.40
C ARG A 258 0.55 -16.76 -5.67
N LYS A 259 -0.19 -17.72 -6.21
CA LYS A 259 0.16 -18.39 -7.48
C LYS A 259 -0.04 -17.48 -8.67
N ALA A 260 -1.09 -16.65 -8.67
CA ALA A 260 -1.31 -15.61 -9.67
C ALA A 260 -0.16 -14.58 -9.67
N ASP A 261 0.31 -14.18 -8.50
CA ASP A 261 1.50 -13.31 -8.36
C ASP A 261 2.77 -13.98 -8.89
N LYS A 262 2.94 -15.30 -8.73
CA LYS A 262 4.06 -16.07 -9.30
C LYS A 262 3.91 -16.40 -10.78
N THR A 263 2.66 -16.51 -11.30
CA THR A 263 2.37 -16.84 -12.71
C THR A 263 2.29 -15.60 -13.58
N SER A 264 1.86 -14.48 -13.05
CA SER A 264 2.14 -13.18 -13.63
C SER A 264 3.60 -12.87 -13.36
N GLY A 265 4.48 -13.62 -14.02
CA GLY A 265 5.92 -13.61 -13.84
C GLY A 265 6.47 -12.22 -13.56
N PHE A 266 6.36 -11.78 -12.32
CA PHE A 266 7.16 -10.71 -11.76
C PHE A 266 8.59 -11.20 -11.52
N LEU A 267 9.21 -11.74 -12.54
CA LEU A 267 10.56 -11.36 -12.90
C LEU A 267 10.44 -9.95 -13.44
N THR A 268 10.11 -9.00 -12.58
CA THR A 268 10.36 -7.60 -12.87
C THR A 268 11.88 -7.45 -12.92
N PRO A 269 12.44 -7.20 -14.08
CA PRO A 269 13.71 -6.54 -14.11
C PRO A 269 13.42 -5.17 -13.49
N THR A 270 14.04 -4.89 -12.32
CA THR A 270 14.07 -3.55 -11.73
C THR A 270 12.71 -2.84 -11.69
N HIS A 271 12.04 -2.98 -10.59
CA HIS A 271 11.04 -2.12 -9.94
C HIS A 271 10.47 -0.95 -10.77
N LEU A 272 9.65 -1.24 -11.78
CA LEU A 272 8.85 -0.19 -12.42
C LEU A 272 7.87 0.37 -11.39
N ARG A 273 7.98 1.66 -11.09
CA ARG A 273 7.07 2.35 -10.18
C ARG A 273 5.68 2.48 -10.79
N ARG A 274 4.67 2.08 -10.05
CA ARG A 274 3.27 2.07 -10.49
C ARG A 274 2.60 3.40 -10.22
N VAL A 275 2.05 4.01 -11.26
CA VAL A 275 1.45 5.34 -11.23
C VAL A 275 -0.03 5.28 -11.60
N ALA A 276 -0.91 5.82 -10.76
CA ALA A 276 -2.30 6.05 -11.09
C ALA A 276 -2.52 7.49 -11.54
N LEU A 277 -3.13 7.67 -12.71
CA LEU A 277 -3.54 8.98 -13.22
C LEU A 277 -5.02 9.20 -12.93
N VAL A 278 -5.35 9.96 -11.90
CA VAL A 278 -6.70 10.11 -11.37
C VAL A 278 -7.20 11.56 -11.41
N GLY A 279 -8.50 11.74 -11.31
CA GLY A 279 -9.17 13.03 -11.37
C GLY A 279 -10.55 12.92 -12.00
N ARG A 280 -11.39 13.94 -11.87
CA ARG A 280 -12.73 13.97 -12.45
C ARG A 280 -12.70 13.83 -13.99
N PRO A 281 -13.83 13.55 -14.64
CA PRO A 281 -13.91 13.55 -16.10
C PRO A 281 -13.49 14.90 -16.71
N ASN A 282 -12.85 14.87 -17.88
CA ASN A 282 -12.46 16.04 -18.69
C ASN A 282 -11.37 16.97 -18.10
N VAL A 283 -10.69 16.58 -17.00
CA VAL A 283 -9.52 17.36 -16.50
C VAL A 283 -8.28 17.22 -17.37
N GLY A 284 -8.29 16.31 -18.35
CA GLY A 284 -7.21 16.14 -19.31
C GLY A 284 -6.30 14.92 -19.07
N LYS A 285 -6.77 13.88 -18.36
CA LYS A 285 -6.00 12.65 -18.12
C LYS A 285 -5.48 12.01 -19.39
N SER A 286 -6.36 11.78 -20.36
CA SER A 286 -5.98 11.19 -21.66
C SER A 286 -5.03 12.09 -22.44
N SER A 287 -5.20 13.41 -22.35
CA SER A 287 -4.30 14.36 -23.02
C SER A 287 -2.92 14.33 -22.40
N LEU A 288 -2.81 14.26 -21.06
CA LEU A 288 -1.53 14.16 -20.37
C LEU A 288 -0.83 12.84 -20.70
N LEU A 289 -1.56 11.73 -20.63
CA LEU A 289 -1.00 10.42 -20.97
C LEU A 289 -0.45 10.39 -22.41
N ASN A 290 -1.22 10.92 -23.38
CA ASN A 290 -0.80 11.00 -24.76
C ASN A 290 0.40 11.95 -24.97
N GLN A 291 0.46 13.05 -24.22
CA GLN A 291 1.58 13.97 -24.27
C GLN A 291 2.87 13.31 -23.76
N LEU A 292 2.80 12.61 -22.63
CA LEU A 292 3.93 11.89 -22.05
C LEU A 292 4.39 10.73 -22.96
N ALA A 293 3.46 9.98 -23.55
CA ALA A 293 3.76 8.89 -24.49
C ALA A 293 4.26 9.41 -25.85
N GLY A 294 3.92 10.63 -26.25
CA GLY A 294 4.29 11.22 -27.53
C GLY A 294 5.63 11.93 -27.55
N GLU A 295 6.11 12.44 -26.42
CA GLU A 295 7.40 13.10 -26.28
C GLU A 295 8.58 12.11 -26.33
N GLN A 296 8.36 10.88 -25.87
CA GLN A 296 9.33 9.80 -25.97
C GLN A 296 8.56 8.54 -26.38
N ARG A 297 8.88 7.98 -27.54
CA ARG A 297 8.24 6.78 -28.06
C ARG A 297 8.22 5.70 -27.00
N ALA A 298 7.02 5.23 -26.66
CA ALA A 298 6.83 4.03 -25.86
C ALA A 298 7.74 2.93 -26.42
N VAL A 299 8.79 2.59 -25.72
CA VAL A 299 9.62 1.44 -26.05
C VAL A 299 8.76 0.23 -25.74
N VAL A 300 8.04 -0.24 -26.74
CA VAL A 300 7.43 -1.57 -26.72
C VAL A 300 8.60 -2.55 -26.83
N ASN A 301 9.27 -2.82 -25.71
CA ASN A 301 10.11 -3.99 -25.61
C ASN A 301 9.16 -5.19 -25.50
N ASP A 302 8.97 -5.87 -26.63
CA ASP A 302 8.45 -7.24 -26.71
C ASP A 302 9.47 -8.18 -26.03
N LEU A 303 9.57 -8.10 -24.70
CA LEU A 303 10.15 -9.18 -23.91
C LEU A 303 9.10 -10.27 -23.83
N ALA A 304 9.28 -11.27 -24.68
CA ALA A 304 8.47 -12.49 -24.68
C ALA A 304 8.46 -13.09 -23.27
N GLY A 305 7.27 -13.11 -22.61
CA GLY A 305 7.06 -13.72 -21.30
C GLY A 305 6.37 -12.86 -20.25
N THR A 306 6.10 -11.57 -20.50
CA THR A 306 5.31 -10.73 -19.57
C THR A 306 3.85 -10.71 -20.01
N THR A 307 2.99 -11.43 -19.31
CA THR A 307 1.54 -11.22 -19.36
C THR A 307 1.23 -9.86 -18.75
N ARG A 308 1.33 -8.79 -19.55
CA ARG A 308 0.86 -7.45 -19.15
C ARG A 308 -0.66 -7.48 -19.18
N ASP A 309 -1.28 -6.97 -18.13
CA ASP A 309 -2.69 -6.59 -18.21
C ASP A 309 -2.81 -5.66 -19.43
N PRO A 310 -3.66 -5.93 -20.43
CA PRO A 310 -3.77 -5.11 -21.65
C PRO A 310 -4.26 -3.68 -21.37
N VAL A 311 -4.31 -3.30 -20.12
CA VAL A 311 -4.86 -2.08 -19.54
C VAL A 311 -3.78 -1.13 -19.03
N ASP A 312 -2.56 -1.63 -18.77
CA ASP A 312 -1.44 -0.86 -18.20
C ASP A 312 -0.42 -0.50 -19.29
N GLU A 313 0.23 0.66 -19.17
CA GLU A 313 1.15 1.20 -20.18
C GLU A 313 2.44 1.69 -19.53
N THR A 314 3.58 1.23 -20.03
CA THR A 314 4.89 1.76 -19.61
C THR A 314 5.24 2.98 -20.43
N ILE A 315 5.58 4.07 -19.77
CA ILE A 315 5.98 5.34 -20.39
C ILE A 315 7.33 5.74 -19.82
N ASP A 316 8.28 6.01 -20.68
CA ASP A 316 9.55 6.65 -20.31
C ASP A 316 9.27 8.14 -20.03
N ILE A 317 9.69 8.62 -18.87
CA ILE A 317 9.65 10.04 -18.53
C ILE A 317 11.04 10.40 -17.98
N ASP A 318 11.76 11.23 -18.71
CA ASP A 318 13.09 11.71 -18.35
C ASP A 318 14.14 10.59 -18.17
N GLY A 319 14.05 9.54 -19.01
CA GLY A 319 14.96 8.39 -19.00
C GLY A 319 14.62 7.32 -17.96
N GLU A 320 13.48 7.42 -17.29
CA GLU A 320 12.98 6.44 -16.35
C GLU A 320 11.66 5.84 -16.83
N ASP A 321 11.55 4.52 -16.75
CA ASP A 321 10.32 3.80 -17.09
C ASP A 321 9.30 3.81 -15.94
N TRP A 322 8.09 4.30 -16.22
CA TRP A 322 6.97 4.38 -15.29
C TRP A 322 5.80 3.53 -15.77
N LEU A 323 5.23 2.71 -14.90
CA LEU A 323 4.07 1.89 -15.22
C LEU A 323 2.77 2.62 -14.86
N PHE A 324 2.08 3.17 -15.87
CA PHE A 324 0.77 3.78 -15.69
C PHE A 324 -0.31 2.69 -15.71
N ILE A 325 -1.06 2.59 -14.62
CA ILE A 325 -2.09 1.58 -14.43
C ILE A 325 -3.48 2.08 -14.86
N ASP A 326 -4.32 1.16 -15.34
CA ASP A 326 -5.70 1.41 -15.86
C ASP A 326 -5.78 2.45 -16.98
N THR A 327 -4.80 2.47 -17.90
CA THR A 327 -4.78 3.42 -19.01
C THR A 327 -5.90 3.20 -20.02
N ALA A 328 -6.45 1.98 -20.17
CA ALA A 328 -7.57 1.69 -21.05
C ALA A 328 -8.87 2.36 -20.59
N GLY A 329 -9.09 2.49 -19.29
CA GLY A 329 -10.19 3.28 -18.74
C GLY A 329 -10.09 4.77 -19.08
N ILE A 330 -8.85 5.26 -19.18
CA ILE A 330 -8.53 6.65 -19.56
C ILE A 330 -8.75 6.86 -21.07
N LYS A 331 -8.36 5.90 -21.93
CA LYS A 331 -8.41 5.99 -23.40
C LYS A 331 -9.82 5.73 -23.98
N ARG A 332 -10.60 4.86 -23.35
CA ARG A 332 -11.99 4.60 -23.80
C ARG A 332 -12.91 5.72 -23.34
N ARG A 333 -13.43 6.50 -24.28
CA ARG A 333 -14.60 7.36 -24.03
C ARG A 333 -15.79 6.47 -23.72
N LEU A 334 -16.12 6.31 -22.44
CA LEU A 334 -17.35 5.64 -22.04
C LEU A 334 -18.52 6.48 -22.55
N HIS A 335 -19.30 5.91 -23.48
CA HIS A 335 -20.60 6.45 -23.86
C HIS A 335 -21.44 6.60 -22.59
N LYS A 336 -22.21 7.70 -22.52
CA LYS A 336 -23.15 8.03 -21.45
C LYS A 336 -24.08 6.86 -21.19
N VAL A 337 -23.79 6.08 -20.16
CA VAL A 337 -24.72 5.12 -19.57
C VAL A 337 -25.08 5.67 -18.19
N SER A 338 -26.37 5.67 -17.87
CA SER A 338 -26.85 6.02 -16.52
C SER A 338 -26.11 5.15 -15.50
N GLY A 339 -25.45 5.78 -14.49
CA GLY A 339 -24.56 5.08 -13.54
C GLY A 339 -23.05 5.24 -13.82
N ALA A 340 -22.65 5.92 -14.89
CA ALA A 340 -21.24 6.08 -15.28
C ALA A 340 -20.36 6.74 -14.20
N ASP A 341 -20.93 7.62 -13.38
CA ASP A 341 -20.17 8.34 -12.33
C ASP A 341 -19.76 7.41 -11.18
N TYR A 342 -20.61 6.48 -10.80
CA TYR A 342 -20.31 5.49 -9.76
C TYR A 342 -19.18 4.53 -10.20
N TYR A 343 -19.29 3.98 -11.42
CA TYR A 343 -18.25 3.09 -11.98
C TYR A 343 -16.91 3.80 -12.19
N SER A 344 -16.96 5.10 -12.51
CA SER A 344 -15.76 5.92 -12.61
C SER A 344 -15.05 6.08 -11.25
N SER A 345 -15.83 6.25 -10.17
CA SER A 345 -15.29 6.36 -8.80
C SER A 345 -14.61 5.06 -8.34
N LEU A 346 -15.22 3.90 -8.63
CA LEU A 346 -14.65 2.59 -8.26
C LEU A 346 -13.34 2.29 -9.00
N ARG A 347 -13.29 2.57 -10.29
CA ARG A 347 -12.06 2.42 -11.08
C ARG A 347 -10.95 3.33 -10.57
N THR A 348 -11.30 4.58 -10.25
CA THR A 348 -10.36 5.53 -9.66
C THR A 348 -9.79 4.99 -8.35
N GLN A 349 -10.64 4.46 -7.49
CA GLN A 349 -10.21 3.87 -6.22
C GLN A 349 -9.31 2.65 -6.43
N ALA A 350 -9.69 1.72 -7.30
CA ALA A 350 -8.89 0.54 -7.60
C ALA A 350 -7.53 0.90 -8.24
N ALA A 351 -7.51 1.89 -9.13
CA ALA A 351 -6.26 2.39 -9.70
C ALA A 351 -5.34 2.96 -8.60
N ILE A 352 -5.89 3.76 -7.67
CA ILE A 352 -5.15 4.28 -6.53
C ILE A 352 -4.60 3.13 -5.67
N GLU A 353 -5.40 2.13 -5.36
CA GLU A 353 -5.01 1.00 -4.51
C GLU A 353 -3.90 0.12 -5.12
N ARG A 354 -3.87 -0.01 -6.44
CA ARG A 354 -2.84 -0.75 -7.18
C ARG A 354 -1.56 0.06 -7.44
N SER A 355 -1.58 1.36 -7.20
CA SER A 355 -0.43 2.26 -7.46
C SER A 355 0.45 2.47 -6.23
N GLU A 356 1.64 2.99 -6.45
CA GLU A 356 2.54 3.52 -5.44
C GLU A 356 2.42 5.05 -5.38
N LEU A 357 2.16 5.66 -6.54
CA LEU A 357 2.02 7.10 -6.71
C LEU A 357 0.68 7.44 -7.39
N ALA A 358 -0.02 8.43 -6.86
CA ALA A 358 -1.21 8.99 -7.47
C ALA A 358 -0.93 10.39 -8.03
N LEU A 359 -1.06 10.56 -9.34
CA LEU A 359 -1.12 11.86 -10.00
C LEU A 359 -2.56 12.33 -9.99
N VAL A 360 -2.90 13.28 -9.14
CA VAL A 360 -4.25 13.82 -9.01
C VAL A 360 -4.39 15.05 -9.88
N LEU A 361 -5.14 14.92 -10.99
CA LEU A 361 -5.33 15.99 -11.97
C LEU A 361 -6.51 16.88 -11.65
N PHE A 362 -6.26 18.20 -11.73
CA PHE A 362 -7.23 19.27 -11.63
C PHE A 362 -7.28 20.07 -12.93
N ASP A 363 -8.46 20.54 -13.28
CA ASP A 363 -8.66 21.52 -14.36
C ASP A 363 -8.52 22.93 -13.78
N SER A 364 -7.40 23.60 -14.05
CA SER A 364 -7.10 24.94 -13.52
C SER A 364 -8.07 26.01 -14.01
N SER A 365 -8.67 25.81 -15.19
CA SER A 365 -9.61 26.77 -15.79
C SER A 365 -11.00 26.77 -15.14
N GLN A 366 -11.27 25.81 -14.23
CA GLN A 366 -12.55 25.65 -13.57
C GLN A 366 -12.42 25.75 -12.04
N PRO A 367 -13.52 26.04 -11.33
CA PRO A 367 -13.55 25.92 -9.87
C PRO A 367 -13.23 24.50 -9.42
N ILE A 368 -12.51 24.38 -8.30
CA ILE A 368 -12.33 23.08 -7.61
C ILE A 368 -13.70 22.62 -7.12
N SER A 369 -14.06 21.39 -7.42
CA SER A 369 -15.32 20.77 -7.05
C SER A 369 -15.15 19.77 -5.89
N ASP A 370 -16.25 19.43 -5.21
CA ASP A 370 -16.25 18.40 -4.18
C ASP A 370 -15.74 17.04 -4.71
N GLN A 371 -15.99 16.74 -5.99
CA GLN A 371 -15.48 15.55 -6.64
C GLN A 371 -13.95 15.56 -6.79
N ASP A 372 -13.36 16.72 -7.08
CA ASP A 372 -11.89 16.86 -7.12
C ASP A 372 -11.27 16.60 -5.73
N LEU A 373 -11.88 17.19 -4.68
CA LEU A 373 -11.43 16.99 -3.29
C LEU A 373 -11.64 15.55 -2.83
N LYS A 374 -12.72 14.89 -3.25
CA LYS A 374 -12.98 13.48 -2.93
C LYS A 374 -11.91 12.56 -3.54
N VAL A 375 -11.54 12.74 -4.81
CA VAL A 375 -10.49 11.94 -5.46
C VAL A 375 -9.14 12.16 -4.79
N MET A 376 -8.82 13.39 -4.44
CA MET A 376 -7.61 13.72 -3.70
C MET A 376 -7.58 13.03 -2.34
N SER A 377 -8.67 13.10 -1.57
CA SER A 377 -8.78 12.43 -0.27
C SER A 377 -8.63 10.91 -0.39
N GLN A 378 -9.22 10.29 -1.42
CA GLN A 378 -9.05 8.85 -1.68
C GLN A 378 -7.57 8.45 -1.86
N ALA A 379 -6.76 9.26 -2.56
CA ALA A 379 -5.33 8.98 -2.75
C ALA A 379 -4.55 9.12 -1.42
N VAL A 380 -4.88 10.13 -0.63
CA VAL A 380 -4.26 10.38 0.69
C VAL A 380 -4.64 9.26 1.68
N ASP A 381 -5.93 8.91 1.75
CA ASP A 381 -6.45 7.89 2.67
C ASP A 381 -5.92 6.49 2.33
N ALA A 382 -5.66 6.22 1.04
CA ALA A 382 -5.01 5.00 0.58
C ALA A 382 -3.49 4.97 0.88
N GLY A 383 -2.94 6.01 1.48
CA GLY A 383 -1.53 6.08 1.86
C GLY A 383 -0.55 6.13 0.68
N ARG A 384 -0.98 6.59 -0.51
CA ARG A 384 -0.10 6.65 -1.69
C ARG A 384 0.74 7.92 -1.69
N ALA A 385 1.91 7.86 -2.35
CA ALA A 385 2.60 9.09 -2.70
C ALA A 385 1.69 9.92 -3.62
N VAL A 386 1.67 11.25 -3.45
CA VAL A 386 0.71 12.13 -4.13
C VAL A 386 1.41 13.31 -4.78
N VAL A 387 1.12 13.52 -6.06
CA VAL A 387 1.46 14.75 -6.78
C VAL A 387 0.18 15.39 -7.30
N LEU A 388 -0.04 16.66 -6.98
CA LEU A 388 -1.19 17.42 -7.44
C LEU A 388 -0.86 18.15 -8.74
N VAL A 389 -1.56 17.78 -9.80
CA VAL A 389 -1.29 18.27 -11.17
C VAL A 389 -2.39 19.23 -11.59
N PHE A 390 -2.06 20.51 -11.69
CA PHE A 390 -2.95 21.56 -12.16
C PHE A 390 -2.77 21.73 -13.67
N ASN A 391 -3.61 21.04 -14.43
CA ASN A 391 -3.58 21.01 -15.89
C ASN A 391 -4.36 22.17 -16.51
N LYS A 392 -4.21 22.35 -17.83
CA LYS A 392 -4.81 23.43 -18.64
C LYS A 392 -4.34 24.82 -18.22
N TRP A 393 -3.07 24.91 -17.80
CA TRP A 393 -2.47 26.16 -17.36
C TRP A 393 -2.41 27.23 -18.47
N ASP A 394 -2.43 26.78 -19.73
CA ASP A 394 -2.52 27.64 -20.92
C ASP A 394 -3.84 28.43 -21.00
N LEU A 395 -4.87 28.04 -20.28
CA LEU A 395 -6.16 28.72 -20.22
C LEU A 395 -6.28 29.68 -19.02
N MET A 396 -5.22 29.80 -18.19
CA MET A 396 -5.23 30.58 -16.97
C MET A 396 -4.78 32.02 -17.21
N ASP A 397 -5.66 32.98 -16.90
CA ASP A 397 -5.31 34.38 -16.75
C ASP A 397 -4.73 34.72 -15.36
N ASP A 398 -4.30 35.94 -15.16
CA ASP A 398 -3.70 36.38 -13.90
C ASP A 398 -4.70 36.34 -12.74
N PHE A 399 -5.97 36.60 -13.00
CA PHE A 399 -7.02 36.50 -12.00
C PHE A 399 -7.26 35.06 -11.55
N GLY A 400 -7.31 34.14 -12.49
CA GLY A 400 -7.41 32.69 -12.23
C GLY A 400 -6.25 32.17 -11.40
N ARG A 401 -5.02 32.61 -11.72
CA ARG A 401 -3.80 32.24 -10.96
C ARG A 401 -3.88 32.75 -9.51
N GLN A 402 -4.25 34.02 -9.30
CA GLN A 402 -4.42 34.54 -7.95
C GLN A 402 -5.54 33.86 -7.16
N ARG A 403 -6.64 33.50 -7.83
CA ARG A 403 -7.71 32.71 -7.22
C ARG A 403 -7.22 31.33 -6.78
N LEU A 404 -6.47 30.61 -7.61
CA LEU A 404 -5.92 29.31 -7.29
C LEU A 404 -4.96 29.39 -6.10
N GLU A 405 -4.13 30.44 -6.00
CA GLU A 405 -3.25 30.66 -4.86
C GLU A 405 -4.01 30.88 -3.54
N ARG A 406 -5.18 31.51 -3.59
CA ARG A 406 -6.06 31.64 -2.40
C ARG A 406 -6.66 30.28 -2.03
N LEU A 407 -7.18 29.53 -3.01
CA LEU A 407 -7.74 28.19 -2.79
C LEU A 407 -6.70 27.22 -2.24
N TRP A 408 -5.45 27.34 -2.69
CA TRP A 408 -4.34 26.54 -2.15
C TRP A 408 -4.20 26.69 -0.63
N LYS A 409 -4.38 27.88 -0.12
CA LYS A 409 -4.27 28.16 1.32
C LYS A 409 -5.49 27.72 2.13
N THR A 410 -6.67 27.60 1.51
CA THR A 410 -7.93 27.27 2.21
C THR A 410 -8.32 25.81 2.03
N GLU A 411 -8.48 25.36 0.80
CA GLU A 411 -9.01 24.01 0.50
C GLU A 411 -7.92 22.92 0.58
N PHE A 412 -6.66 23.28 0.27
CA PHE A 412 -5.54 22.34 0.26
C PHE A 412 -4.69 22.38 1.53
N ASN A 413 -5.16 23.04 2.59
CA ASN A 413 -4.42 23.22 3.85
C ASN A 413 -4.02 21.90 4.53
N ARG A 414 -4.74 20.79 4.26
CA ARG A 414 -4.45 19.45 4.78
C ARG A 414 -3.44 18.67 3.95
N VAL A 415 -3.16 19.13 2.73
CA VAL A 415 -2.29 18.44 1.77
C VAL A 415 -1.21 19.37 1.20
N THR A 416 -0.86 20.43 1.93
CA THR A 416 0.21 21.38 1.55
C THR A 416 1.58 20.71 1.41
N TRP A 417 1.71 19.51 1.94
CA TRP A 417 2.88 18.65 1.80
C TRP A 417 2.96 17.95 0.44
N ALA A 418 1.84 17.85 -0.30
CA ALA A 418 1.86 17.26 -1.63
C ALA A 418 2.52 18.21 -2.62
N GLN A 419 3.37 17.68 -3.47
CA GLN A 419 4.01 18.49 -4.51
C GLN A 419 2.98 18.94 -5.54
N ARG A 420 3.12 20.19 -5.96
CA ARG A 420 2.24 20.82 -6.94
C ARG A 420 2.97 21.04 -8.26
N VAL A 421 2.41 20.51 -9.34
CA VAL A 421 2.90 20.75 -10.70
C VAL A 421 1.83 21.47 -11.50
N ASN A 422 2.13 22.68 -11.98
CA ASN A 422 1.28 23.42 -12.91
C ASN A 422 1.78 23.12 -14.33
N LEU A 423 0.92 22.59 -15.21
CA LEU A 423 1.29 22.20 -16.55
C LEU A 423 0.16 22.39 -17.57
N SER A 424 0.48 22.30 -18.84
CA SER A 424 -0.49 22.15 -19.92
C SER A 424 -0.20 20.88 -20.72
N ALA A 425 -1.04 19.88 -20.56
CA ALA A 425 -0.97 18.65 -21.33
C ALA A 425 -1.21 18.86 -22.84
N LYS A 426 -1.81 19.99 -23.22
CA LYS A 426 -2.07 20.36 -24.62
C LYS A 426 -0.83 20.91 -25.31
N THR A 427 -0.04 21.72 -24.61
CA THR A 427 1.11 22.43 -25.17
C THR A 427 2.44 21.80 -24.77
N GLY A 428 2.46 20.81 -23.86
CA GLY A 428 3.68 20.24 -23.26
C GLY A 428 4.34 21.17 -22.23
N TRP A 429 3.75 22.33 -21.92
CA TRP A 429 4.37 23.27 -21.01
C TRP A 429 4.49 22.69 -19.60
N HIS A 430 5.70 22.65 -19.08
CA HIS A 430 6.08 22.14 -17.76
C HIS A 430 5.80 20.65 -17.50
N THR A 431 5.56 19.82 -18.53
CA THR A 431 5.44 18.37 -18.39
C THR A 431 6.74 17.74 -17.89
N ASN A 432 7.89 18.33 -18.22
CA ASN A 432 9.20 17.90 -17.76
C ASN A 432 9.42 18.01 -16.24
N ARG A 433 8.61 18.81 -15.51
CA ARG A 433 8.69 18.91 -14.04
C ARG A 433 8.01 17.75 -13.32
N LEU A 434 7.29 16.93 -14.07
CA LEU A 434 6.51 15.85 -13.48
C LEU A 434 7.42 14.75 -12.93
N ALA A 435 8.47 14.38 -13.67
CA ALA A 435 9.41 13.32 -13.25
C ALA A 435 10.06 13.65 -11.89
N ASP A 436 10.57 14.86 -11.70
CA ASP A 436 11.16 15.28 -10.43
C ASP A 436 10.16 15.24 -9.28
N ALA A 437 8.93 15.72 -9.51
CA ALA A 437 7.89 15.68 -8.49
C ALA A 437 7.51 14.24 -8.11
N MET A 438 7.47 13.34 -9.08
CA MET A 438 7.18 11.92 -8.87
C MET A 438 8.29 11.23 -8.07
N ARG A 439 9.57 11.46 -8.45
CA ARG A 439 10.74 10.93 -7.72
C ARG A 439 10.76 11.40 -6.27
N ASN A 440 10.68 12.69 -6.03
CA ASN A 440 10.71 13.27 -4.69
C ASN A 440 9.58 12.73 -3.78
N ALA A 441 8.38 12.55 -4.34
CA ALA A 441 7.25 12.00 -3.59
C ALA A 441 7.48 10.53 -3.21
N LEU A 442 8.06 9.73 -4.11
CA LEU A 442 8.37 8.32 -3.85
C LEU A 442 9.58 8.15 -2.93
N GLU A 443 10.62 8.97 -3.06
CA GLU A 443 11.74 8.98 -2.12
C GLU A 443 11.28 9.23 -0.69
N SER A 444 10.35 10.18 -0.51
CA SER A 444 9.74 10.44 0.79
C SER A 444 8.86 9.27 1.27
N TRP A 445 8.17 8.60 0.35
CA TRP A 445 7.31 7.46 0.64
C TRP A 445 8.11 6.22 1.05
N ASP A 446 9.31 6.04 0.51
CA ASP A 446 10.24 4.95 0.83
C ASP A 446 11.12 5.26 2.05
N LYS A 447 11.13 6.51 2.51
CA LYS A 447 12.06 6.98 3.54
C LYS A 447 11.88 6.28 4.88
N ARG A 448 12.97 5.71 5.39
CA ARG A 448 13.05 5.19 6.74
C ARG A 448 13.83 6.14 7.64
N ILE A 449 13.36 6.30 8.87
CA ILE A 449 14.04 7.07 9.91
C ILE A 449 14.54 6.11 10.97
N PRO A 450 15.84 6.15 11.32
CA PRO A 450 16.38 5.38 12.42
C PRO A 450 15.64 5.65 13.72
N THR A 451 15.33 4.59 14.48
CA THR A 451 14.51 4.67 15.69
C THR A 451 15.12 5.57 16.76
N GLY A 452 16.45 5.53 16.92
CA GLY A 452 17.17 6.41 17.82
C GLY A 452 16.98 7.88 17.48
N ARG A 453 17.18 8.26 16.21
CA ARG A 453 16.98 9.62 15.70
C ARG A 453 15.55 10.11 15.86
N LEU A 454 14.57 9.24 15.60
CA LEU A 454 13.14 9.54 15.79
C LEU A 454 12.84 9.87 17.25
N ASN A 455 13.32 9.04 18.20
CA ASN A 455 13.06 9.23 19.61
C ASN A 455 13.81 10.44 20.20
N ALA A 456 15.04 10.70 19.77
CA ALA A 456 15.79 11.90 20.14
C ALA A 456 15.03 13.17 19.75
N PHE A 457 14.52 13.21 18.50
CA PHE A 457 13.74 14.33 17.99
C PHE A 457 12.41 14.51 18.75
N LEU A 458 11.65 13.43 18.96
CA LEU A 458 10.39 13.50 19.72
C LEU A 458 10.62 13.92 21.18
N GLY A 459 11.73 13.49 21.79
CA GLY A 459 12.15 13.94 23.12
C GLY A 459 12.41 15.45 23.16
N GLN A 460 13.11 16.01 22.18
CA GLN A 460 13.36 17.44 22.06
C GLN A 460 12.06 18.23 21.88
N ILE A 461 11.15 17.76 20.99
CA ILE A 461 9.84 18.37 20.79
C ILE A 461 9.02 18.35 22.08
N GLN A 462 8.98 17.21 22.78
CA GLN A 462 8.22 17.08 24.02
C GLN A 462 8.77 17.99 25.12
N ALA A 463 10.07 18.21 25.16
CA ALA A 463 10.71 19.13 26.11
C ALA A 463 10.38 20.59 25.80
N ALA A 464 10.42 20.98 24.50
CA ALA A 464 10.13 22.34 24.06
C ALA A 464 8.62 22.67 24.06
N HIS A 465 7.81 21.72 23.68
CA HIS A 465 6.34 21.86 23.51
C HIS A 465 5.63 20.67 24.16
N PRO A 466 5.56 20.61 25.50
CA PRO A 466 4.90 19.53 26.19
C PRO A 466 3.40 19.51 25.93
N HIS A 467 2.81 18.31 25.92
CA HIS A 467 1.36 18.17 25.74
C HIS A 467 0.59 18.92 26.86
N PRO A 468 -0.54 19.59 26.56
CA PRO A 468 -1.36 20.24 27.55
C PRO A 468 -1.81 19.29 28.67
N LEU A 469 -2.04 19.82 29.88
CA LEU A 469 -2.59 19.07 31.00
C LEU A 469 -4.01 18.58 30.69
N ARG A 470 -4.27 17.30 30.94
CA ARG A 470 -5.59 16.69 30.79
C ARG A 470 -5.96 15.93 32.07
N GLY A 471 -7.06 16.32 32.71
CA GLY A 471 -7.49 15.69 33.96
C GLY A 471 -6.41 15.71 35.08
N GLY A 472 -5.59 16.76 35.14
CA GLY A 472 -4.50 16.88 36.12
C GLY A 472 -3.23 16.07 35.79
N LYS A 473 -3.21 15.34 34.69
CA LYS A 473 -2.04 14.57 34.20
C LYS A 473 -1.57 15.11 32.86
N GLN A 474 -0.27 15.10 32.66
CA GLN A 474 0.36 15.47 31.38
C GLN A 474 0.75 14.20 30.64
N PRO A 475 0.14 13.89 29.48
CA PRO A 475 0.59 12.79 28.65
C PRO A 475 2.04 12.96 28.20
N ARG A 476 2.79 11.85 28.20
CA ARG A 476 4.20 11.83 27.77
C ARG A 476 4.39 10.78 26.70
N ILE A 477 5.21 11.08 25.71
CA ILE A 477 5.71 10.11 24.74
C ILE A 477 6.80 9.30 25.44
N LEU A 478 6.69 7.98 25.39
CA LEU A 478 7.62 7.03 25.99
C LEU A 478 8.63 6.54 24.97
N PHE A 479 8.11 6.19 23.78
CA PHE A 479 8.86 5.60 22.70
C PHE A 479 8.08 5.78 21.40
N ALA A 480 8.77 5.81 20.27
CA ALA A 480 8.17 5.79 18.96
C ALA A 480 9.00 4.97 17.98
N THR A 481 8.34 4.37 17.02
CA THR A 481 8.98 3.66 15.92
C THR A 481 8.25 3.91 14.61
N GLN A 482 8.97 3.83 13.50
CA GLN A 482 8.37 3.79 12.17
C GLN A 482 8.04 2.35 11.82
N ALA A 483 6.76 1.98 11.95
CA ALA A 483 6.28 0.61 11.73
C ALA A 483 6.22 0.22 10.25
N SER A 484 6.09 1.21 9.33
CA SER A 484 6.20 0.97 7.88
C SER A 484 6.69 2.22 7.16
N THR A 485 7.24 2.03 5.95
CA THR A 485 7.68 3.12 5.07
C THR A 485 6.64 3.46 4.01
N ARG A 486 5.75 2.53 3.65
CA ARG A 486 4.87 2.61 2.47
C ARG A 486 3.39 2.38 2.81
N PRO A 487 2.69 3.39 3.36
CA PRO A 487 3.10 4.77 3.68
C PRO A 487 3.92 4.86 4.96
N PRO A 488 4.64 5.99 5.19
CA PRO A 488 5.30 6.26 6.46
C PRO A 488 4.32 6.23 7.62
N ARG A 489 4.40 5.18 8.46
CA ARG A 489 3.53 4.98 9.62
C ARG A 489 4.36 4.98 10.89
N PHE A 490 4.04 5.89 11.80
CA PHE A 490 4.69 6.01 13.10
C PHE A 490 3.76 5.51 14.20
N VAL A 491 4.28 4.62 15.04
CA VAL A 491 3.59 4.16 16.25
C VAL A 491 4.24 4.85 17.45
N ILE A 492 3.45 5.60 18.19
CA ILE A 492 3.88 6.36 19.36
C ILE A 492 3.30 5.72 20.62
N PHE A 493 4.15 5.28 21.52
CA PHE A 493 3.77 4.79 22.84
C PHE A 493 3.73 5.96 23.80
N ALA A 494 2.58 6.17 24.48
CA ALA A 494 2.37 7.32 25.35
C ALA A 494 1.68 6.93 26.67
N THR A 495 1.89 7.73 27.72
CA THR A 495 1.25 7.52 29.03
C THR A 495 -0.22 7.94 29.09
N GLY A 496 -0.74 8.52 28.02
CA GLY A 496 -2.12 8.98 27.95
C GLY A 496 -2.50 9.44 26.55
N PHE A 497 -3.76 9.78 26.37
CA PHE A 497 -4.31 10.20 25.10
C PHE A 497 -3.65 11.50 24.62
N LEU A 498 -3.14 11.48 23.40
CA LEU A 498 -2.63 12.67 22.70
C LEU A 498 -3.76 13.30 21.88
N GLU A 499 -4.07 14.56 22.18
CA GLU A 499 -5.14 15.29 21.50
C GLU A 499 -4.87 15.46 20.01
N HIS A 500 -5.92 15.56 19.22
CA HIS A 500 -5.83 15.68 17.77
C HIS A 500 -4.97 16.87 17.31
N GLY A 501 -5.05 18.00 18.02
CA GLY A 501 -4.19 19.16 17.76
C GLY A 501 -2.71 18.87 17.95
N TYR A 502 -2.37 18.11 19.00
CA TYR A 502 -1.01 17.73 19.30
C TYR A 502 -0.47 16.68 18.31
N ARG A 503 -1.30 15.71 17.88
CA ARG A 503 -0.91 14.76 16.82
C ARG A 503 -0.61 15.47 15.49
N ARG A 504 -1.41 16.46 15.10
CA ARG A 504 -1.13 17.29 13.91
C ARG A 504 0.15 18.10 14.06
N PHE A 505 0.43 18.59 15.25
CA PHE A 505 1.69 19.27 15.53
C PHE A 505 2.88 18.30 15.38
N LEU A 506 2.80 17.09 15.92
CA LEU A 506 3.82 16.05 15.76
C LEU A 506 4.01 15.68 14.28
N GLU A 507 2.91 15.48 13.54
CA GLU A 507 2.95 15.18 12.10
C GLU A 507 3.69 16.27 11.33
N ARG A 508 3.33 17.54 11.58
CA ARG A 508 3.99 18.68 10.92
C ARG A 508 5.48 18.75 11.28
N SER A 509 5.81 18.54 12.54
CA SER A 509 7.21 18.60 13.00
C SER A 509 8.05 17.46 12.42
N LEU A 510 7.50 16.22 12.34
CA LEU A 510 8.15 15.09 11.68
C LEU A 510 8.38 15.40 10.20
N ARG A 511 7.40 16.02 9.53
CA ARG A 511 7.48 16.37 8.13
C ARG A 511 8.54 17.43 7.85
N GLU A 512 8.61 18.46 8.71
CA GLU A 512 9.58 19.54 8.60
C GLU A 512 11.02 19.06 8.88
N GLU A 513 11.22 18.21 9.90
CA GLU A 513 12.53 17.71 10.29
C GLU A 513 13.11 16.68 9.32
N PHE A 514 12.26 15.72 8.90
CA PHE A 514 12.74 14.60 8.09
C PHE A 514 12.43 14.74 6.58
N GLY A 515 11.79 15.82 6.17
CA GLY A 515 11.55 16.13 4.76
C GLY A 515 10.60 15.13 4.09
N PHE A 516 9.42 14.90 4.67
CA PHE A 516 8.39 14.08 4.05
C PHE A 516 7.51 14.93 3.11
N GLU A 517 7.94 15.13 1.89
CA GLU A 517 7.18 15.82 0.85
C GLU A 517 6.52 14.82 -0.10
N GLY A 518 5.29 15.11 -0.55
CA GLY A 518 4.57 14.27 -1.52
C GLY A 518 4.03 12.95 -0.95
N THR A 519 4.09 12.72 0.37
CA THR A 519 3.56 11.50 0.99
C THR A 519 2.74 11.78 2.24
N PRO A 520 1.62 11.07 2.48
CA PRO A 520 0.91 11.14 3.75
C PRO A 520 1.72 10.45 4.86
N ILE A 521 1.65 11.01 6.07
CA ILE A 521 2.20 10.41 7.29
C ILE A 521 1.03 9.88 8.12
N GLN A 522 1.15 8.65 8.61
CA GLN A 522 0.19 8.06 9.54
C GLN A 522 0.78 8.01 10.95
N ILE A 523 0.03 8.49 11.95
CA ILE A 523 0.45 8.45 13.35
C ILE A 523 -0.59 7.68 14.16
N SER A 524 -0.18 6.53 14.71
CA SER A 524 -0.94 5.75 15.68
C SER A 524 -0.41 6.01 17.08
N VAL A 525 -1.28 6.04 18.08
CA VAL A 525 -0.88 6.26 19.48
C VAL A 525 -1.37 5.10 20.32
N ASN A 526 -0.43 4.34 20.90
CA ASN A 526 -0.70 3.27 21.84
C ASN A 526 -0.53 3.79 23.27
N ILE A 527 -1.61 3.78 24.06
CA ILE A 527 -1.58 4.23 25.45
C ILE A 527 -1.15 3.07 26.34
N ARG A 528 -0.13 3.28 27.19
CA ARG A 528 0.40 2.26 28.09
C ARG A 528 0.41 2.75 29.54
N GLU A 529 -0.09 1.88 30.42
CA GLU A 529 -0.12 2.14 31.85
C GLU A 529 1.16 1.62 32.53
N LYS A 530 1.58 2.30 33.57
CA LYS A 530 2.76 1.89 34.33
C LYS A 530 2.44 0.59 35.10
N LYS A 531 3.34 -0.40 35.06
CA LYS A 531 3.22 -1.63 35.85
C LYS A 531 3.00 -1.29 37.32
N ARG A 532 1.98 -1.84 37.93
CA ARG A 532 1.76 -1.68 39.38
C ARG A 532 2.89 -2.39 40.10
N ARG A 533 3.74 -1.63 40.81
CA ARG A 533 4.70 -2.25 41.74
C ARG A 533 3.88 -3.03 42.78
N LYS A 534 4.06 -4.37 42.81
CA LYS A 534 3.55 -5.24 43.88
C LYS A 534 4.37 -5.03 45.14
#